data_92ffced28d0ca511f0ccce21daf63809
#
_entry.id   92ffced28d0ca511f0ccce21daf63809
#
_cell.length_a   1.000
_cell.length_b   1.000
_cell.length_c   1.000
_cell.angle_alpha   90.00
_cell.angle_beta   90.00
_cell.angle_gamma   90.00
#
_symmetry.space_group_name_H-M   'P 1'
#
loop_
_entity.id
_entity.type
_entity.pdbx_description
1 polymer ?
#
loop_
_entity_poly.entity_id
_entity_poly.type
_entity_poly.pdbx_seq_one_letter_code
_entity_poly.pdbx_strand_id
1 'polypeptide(L)'
;VLDFCTSFRTLDDLREWAPRGLSSLRREAIDPLIDQGLLVLAGSRYRTRVRPKDPFDELIAVELKLRDARRGIAQATAYLTFADRSYLALPRERVRTEALGAARQAGVGLLAVGSNTVEILVDAPTQSTSTPARRRIASERVLEASMDSSRLGGSQAPSLAV
;
A
#
# COMPACT_ATOMS: atom_id res chain seq x y z
N VAL A 1 -4.33 -14.95 1.10
CA VAL A 1 -5.30 -16.06 1.01
C VAL A 1 -6.67 -15.56 0.59
N LEU A 2 -7.28 -14.62 1.33
CA LEU A 2 -8.64 -14.15 1.04
C LEU A 2 -8.80 -13.60 -0.39
N ASP A 3 -7.88 -12.79 -0.87
CA ASP A 3 -7.93 -12.25 -2.24
C ASP A 3 -7.73 -13.33 -3.32
N PHE A 4 -6.96 -14.36 -3.02
CA PHE A 4 -6.75 -15.48 -3.94
C PHE A 4 -7.96 -16.41 -4.00
N CYS A 5 -8.66 -16.59 -2.89
CA CYS A 5 -9.85 -17.44 -2.76
C CYS A 5 -11.17 -16.76 -3.13
N THR A 6 -11.17 -15.66 -3.88
CA THR A 6 -12.41 -15.02 -4.39
C THR A 6 -13.24 -15.94 -5.29
N SER A 7 -12.60 -16.90 -5.96
CA SER A 7 -13.18 -18.09 -6.58
C SER A 7 -12.79 -19.34 -5.79
N PHE A 8 -13.46 -20.45 -6.08
CA PHE A 8 -13.11 -21.72 -5.44
C PHE A 8 -11.69 -22.16 -5.79
N ARG A 9 -10.87 -22.44 -4.78
CA ARG A 9 -9.47 -22.87 -4.90
C ARG A 9 -9.24 -24.15 -4.13
N THR A 10 -8.42 -25.03 -4.67
CA THR A 10 -7.95 -26.24 -3.97
C THR A 10 -6.77 -25.90 -3.07
N LEU A 11 -6.38 -26.86 -2.23
CA LEU A 11 -5.17 -26.71 -1.41
C LEU A 11 -3.90 -26.68 -2.28
N ASP A 12 -3.91 -27.37 -3.42
CA ASP A 12 -2.79 -27.36 -4.36
C ASP A 12 -2.65 -26.01 -5.07
N ASP A 13 -3.77 -25.36 -5.47
CA ASP A 13 -3.74 -23.99 -5.99
C ASP A 13 -3.14 -23.02 -4.97
N LEU A 14 -3.50 -23.16 -3.69
CA LEU A 14 -2.96 -22.33 -2.60
C LEU A 14 -1.48 -22.60 -2.35
N ARG A 15 -1.04 -23.86 -2.45
CA ARG A 15 0.37 -24.24 -2.31
C ARG A 15 1.22 -23.65 -3.45
N GLU A 16 0.73 -23.68 -4.66
CA GLU A 16 1.43 -23.13 -5.82
C GLU A 16 1.54 -21.59 -5.75
N TRP A 17 0.50 -20.95 -5.25
CA TRP A 17 0.46 -19.48 -5.07
C TRP A 17 1.33 -18.99 -3.89
N ALA A 18 1.42 -19.73 -2.79
CA ALA A 18 2.10 -19.29 -1.57
C ALA A 18 3.53 -19.84 -1.49
N PRO A 19 4.56 -19.02 -1.31
CA PRO A 19 5.96 -19.46 -1.20
C PRO A 19 6.28 -20.12 0.16
N ARG A 20 5.29 -20.71 0.82
CA ARG A 20 5.40 -21.32 2.15
C ARG A 20 5.05 -22.80 2.12
N GLY A 21 5.58 -23.57 3.08
CA GLY A 21 5.20 -24.96 3.25
C GLY A 21 3.71 -25.11 3.61
N LEU A 22 3.09 -26.19 3.16
CA LEU A 22 1.65 -26.45 3.27
C LEU A 22 1.14 -26.47 4.70
N SER A 23 1.93 -27.04 5.61
CA SER A 23 1.61 -27.09 7.06
C SER A 23 1.58 -25.71 7.72
N SER A 24 2.54 -24.84 7.37
CA SER A 24 2.56 -23.46 7.84
C SER A 24 1.41 -22.65 7.25
N LEU A 25 1.12 -22.84 5.95
CA LEU A 25 0.00 -22.16 5.28
C LEU A 25 -1.34 -22.53 5.93
N ARG A 26 -1.57 -23.80 6.26
CA ARG A 26 -2.78 -24.23 6.97
C ARG A 26 -2.87 -23.61 8.34
N ARG A 27 -1.87 -23.84 9.17
CA ARG A 27 -1.88 -23.43 10.59
C ARG A 27 -1.90 -21.91 10.76
N GLU A 28 -1.15 -21.17 9.93
CA GLU A 28 -0.93 -19.74 10.12
C GLU A 28 -1.91 -18.85 9.34
N ALA A 29 -2.60 -19.41 8.35
CA ALA A 29 -3.49 -18.62 7.51
C ALA A 29 -4.86 -19.28 7.26
N ILE A 30 -4.91 -20.53 6.82
CA ILE A 30 -6.17 -21.14 6.39
C ILE A 30 -7.07 -21.43 7.59
N ASP A 31 -6.58 -22.18 8.57
CA ASP A 31 -7.37 -22.60 9.72
C ASP A 31 -7.90 -21.39 10.53
N PRO A 32 -7.07 -20.36 10.85
CA PRO A 32 -7.58 -19.14 11.50
C PRO A 32 -8.65 -18.39 10.70
N LEU A 33 -8.56 -18.38 9.37
CA LEU A 33 -9.56 -17.72 8.53
C LEU A 33 -10.88 -18.50 8.46
N ILE A 34 -10.81 -19.83 8.56
CA ILE A 34 -12.00 -20.69 8.67
C ILE A 34 -12.67 -20.47 10.01
N ASP A 35 -11.90 -20.50 11.12
CA ASP A 35 -12.39 -20.29 12.48
C ASP A 35 -13.08 -18.93 12.64
N GLN A 36 -12.55 -17.90 11.99
CA GLN A 36 -13.15 -16.56 11.92
C GLN A 36 -14.34 -16.46 10.95
N GLY A 37 -14.67 -17.53 10.23
CA GLY A 37 -15.76 -17.53 9.25
C GLY A 37 -15.50 -16.67 8.00
N LEU A 38 -14.25 -16.26 7.75
CA LEU A 38 -13.85 -15.46 6.59
C LEU A 38 -13.55 -16.33 5.37
N LEU A 39 -13.15 -17.58 5.60
CA LEU A 39 -12.91 -18.59 4.57
C LEU A 39 -13.85 -19.77 4.81
N VAL A 40 -14.41 -20.34 3.75
CA VAL A 40 -15.27 -21.52 3.82
C VAL A 40 -14.62 -22.66 3.06
N LEU A 41 -14.61 -23.84 3.67
CA LEU A 41 -14.26 -25.09 3.02
C LEU A 41 -15.55 -25.79 2.52
N ALA A 42 -15.68 -25.96 1.22
CA ALA A 42 -16.76 -26.69 0.58
C ALA A 42 -16.17 -27.90 -0.17
N GLY A 43 -16.33 -29.09 0.43
CA GLY A 43 -15.64 -30.29 -0.02
C GLY A 43 -14.11 -30.12 0.12
N SER A 44 -13.38 -30.16 -0.99
CA SER A 44 -11.92 -29.95 -1.01
C SER A 44 -11.50 -28.56 -1.49
N ARG A 45 -12.44 -27.62 -1.57
CA ARG A 45 -12.19 -26.28 -2.14
C ARG A 45 -12.47 -25.18 -1.14
N TYR A 46 -11.62 -24.17 -1.13
CA TYR A 46 -11.72 -22.98 -0.29
C TYR A 46 -12.30 -21.81 -1.05
N ARG A 47 -13.16 -21.05 -0.41
CA ARG A 47 -13.73 -19.80 -0.95
C ARG A 47 -13.85 -18.75 0.15
N THR A 48 -13.52 -17.53 -0.18
CA THR A 48 -13.74 -16.38 0.70
C THR A 48 -15.24 -16.14 0.88
N ARG A 49 -15.71 -16.11 2.13
CA ARG A 49 -17.11 -15.85 2.47
C ARG A 49 -17.43 -14.36 2.51
N VAL A 50 -16.53 -13.60 3.13
CA VAL A 50 -16.66 -12.14 3.25
C VAL A 50 -15.36 -11.52 2.73
N ARG A 51 -15.45 -10.72 1.69
CA ARG A 51 -14.31 -9.97 1.19
C ARG A 51 -14.13 -8.74 2.07
N PRO A 52 -13.03 -8.64 2.84
CA PRO A 52 -12.77 -7.43 3.61
C PRO A 52 -12.69 -6.25 2.66
N LYS A 53 -13.39 -5.15 2.99
CA LYS A 53 -13.23 -3.89 2.26
C LYS A 53 -11.88 -3.29 2.60
N ASP A 54 -11.31 -2.53 1.65
CA ASP A 54 -10.17 -1.68 1.95
C ASP A 54 -10.63 -0.63 2.97
N PRO A 55 -9.90 -0.40 4.06
CA PRO A 55 -10.27 0.60 5.06
C PRO A 55 -10.11 2.05 4.55
N PHE A 56 -9.43 2.25 3.43
CA PHE A 56 -9.17 3.56 2.85
C PHE A 56 -9.71 3.65 1.42
N ASP A 57 -10.38 4.76 1.12
CA ASP A 57 -10.85 5.08 -0.23
C ASP A 57 -9.66 5.41 -1.15
N GLU A 58 -8.66 6.10 -0.61
CA GLU A 58 -7.42 6.44 -1.32
C GLU A 58 -6.20 6.15 -0.46
N LEU A 59 -5.16 5.56 -1.05
CA LEU A 59 -3.86 5.32 -0.45
C LEU A 59 -2.79 6.11 -1.20
N ILE A 60 -2.16 7.05 -0.51
CA ILE A 60 -1.10 7.88 -1.06
C ILE A 60 0.23 7.44 -0.47
N ALA A 61 1.21 7.16 -1.32
CA ALA A 61 2.58 6.86 -0.91
C ALA A 61 3.50 8.05 -1.16
N VAL A 62 4.37 8.35 -0.20
CA VAL A 62 5.37 9.43 -0.34
C VAL A 62 6.76 8.88 -0.07
N GLU A 63 7.63 9.00 -1.05
CA GLU A 63 9.06 8.73 -0.91
C GLU A 63 9.78 10.01 -0.52
N LEU A 64 10.52 9.98 0.57
CA LEU A 64 11.30 11.12 1.06
C LEU A 64 12.78 10.94 0.68
N LYS A 65 13.36 11.91 -0.01
CA LYS A 65 14.79 11.93 -0.34
C LYS A 65 15.42 13.28 -0.04
N LEU A 66 16.56 13.26 0.62
CA LEU A 66 17.41 14.46 0.77
C LEU A 66 18.25 14.73 -0.48
N ARG A 67 18.53 13.68 -1.25
CA ARG A 67 19.35 13.69 -2.48
C ARG A 67 18.85 12.60 -3.41
N ASP A 68 19.40 12.52 -4.62
CA ASP A 68 19.15 11.46 -5.58
C ASP A 68 17.67 11.34 -6.01
N ALA A 69 17.21 12.38 -6.70
CA ALA A 69 15.87 12.44 -7.26
C ALA A 69 15.56 11.24 -8.19
N ARG A 70 16.56 10.78 -8.98
CA ARG A 70 16.37 9.66 -9.90
C ARG A 70 16.00 8.35 -9.18
N ARG A 71 16.74 8.03 -8.12
CA ARG A 71 16.43 6.87 -7.28
C ARG A 71 15.10 7.04 -6.54
N GLY A 72 14.80 8.27 -6.09
CA GLY A 72 13.52 8.58 -5.46
C GLY A 72 12.34 8.36 -6.39
N ILE A 73 12.41 8.83 -7.64
CA ILE A 73 11.36 8.59 -8.65
C ILE A 73 11.17 7.09 -8.89
N ALA A 74 12.25 6.32 -9.05
CA ALA A 74 12.15 4.88 -9.25
C ALA A 74 11.46 4.17 -8.07
N GLN A 75 11.75 4.58 -6.84
CA GLN A 75 11.09 4.04 -5.64
C GLN A 75 9.62 4.47 -5.55
N ALA A 76 9.32 5.75 -5.80
CA ALA A 76 7.94 6.23 -5.84
C ALA A 76 7.12 5.53 -6.94
N THR A 77 7.72 5.26 -8.11
CA THR A 77 7.08 4.48 -9.17
C THR A 77 6.75 3.05 -8.71
N ALA A 78 7.64 2.42 -7.94
CA ALA A 78 7.37 1.08 -7.41
C ALA A 78 6.19 1.06 -6.43
N TYR A 79 5.90 2.17 -5.73
CA TYR A 79 4.76 2.28 -4.82
C TYR A 79 3.40 2.29 -5.55
N LEU A 80 3.35 2.65 -6.83
CA LEU A 80 2.13 2.56 -7.65
C LEU A 80 1.61 1.13 -7.81
N THR A 81 2.40 0.12 -7.42
CA THR A 81 1.89 -1.26 -7.34
C THR A 81 0.84 -1.46 -6.24
N PHE A 82 0.80 -0.59 -5.22
CA PHE A 82 -0.13 -0.68 -4.10
C PHE A 82 -0.82 0.63 -3.72
N ALA A 83 -0.29 1.79 -4.09
CA ALA A 83 -0.85 3.09 -3.81
C ALA A 83 -1.62 3.63 -5.03
N ASP A 84 -2.66 4.43 -4.80
CA ASP A 84 -3.44 5.07 -5.86
C ASP A 84 -2.71 6.28 -6.43
N ARG A 85 -1.95 6.98 -5.58
CA ARG A 85 -1.03 8.06 -5.96
C ARG A 85 0.31 7.85 -5.27
N SER A 86 1.36 8.27 -5.94
CA SER A 86 2.70 8.25 -5.34
C SER A 86 3.44 9.54 -5.62
N TYR A 87 4.13 10.04 -4.60
CA TYR A 87 4.89 11.27 -4.67
C TYR A 87 6.35 11.04 -4.28
N LEU A 88 7.24 11.78 -4.91
CA LEU A 88 8.58 12.02 -4.40
C LEU A 88 8.62 13.38 -3.69
N ALA A 89 9.09 13.43 -2.45
CA ALA A 89 9.33 14.65 -1.71
C ALA A 89 10.83 14.94 -1.65
N LEU A 90 11.22 16.15 -2.07
CA LEU A 90 12.60 16.64 -2.05
C LEU A 90 12.67 17.97 -1.30
N PRO A 91 13.80 18.28 -0.64
CA PRO A 91 14.07 19.65 -0.20
C PRO A 91 13.94 20.62 -1.37
N ARG A 92 13.30 21.79 -1.14
CA ARG A 92 13.02 22.79 -2.18
C ARG A 92 14.27 23.17 -3.00
N GLU A 93 15.39 23.36 -2.32
CA GLU A 93 16.67 23.71 -2.92
C GLU A 93 17.30 22.58 -3.75
N ARG A 94 16.77 21.38 -3.67
CA ARG A 94 17.22 20.21 -4.43
C ARG A 94 16.36 19.89 -5.64
N VAL A 95 15.23 20.56 -5.79
CA VAL A 95 14.38 20.38 -6.97
C VAL A 95 15.09 20.95 -8.20
N ARG A 96 15.12 20.16 -9.27
CA ARG A 96 15.69 20.54 -10.58
C ARG A 96 14.65 20.29 -11.67
N THR A 97 14.75 21.04 -12.76
CA THR A 97 13.82 20.95 -13.90
C THR A 97 13.74 19.53 -14.46
N GLU A 98 14.87 18.81 -14.49
CA GLU A 98 14.94 17.43 -14.96
C GLU A 98 14.09 16.49 -14.06
N ALA A 99 14.04 16.75 -12.74
CA ALA A 99 13.22 15.97 -11.83
C ALA A 99 11.71 16.17 -12.09
N LEU A 100 11.28 17.38 -12.45
CA LEU A 100 9.90 17.67 -12.82
C LEU A 100 9.48 16.87 -14.07
N GLY A 101 10.32 16.86 -15.11
CA GLY A 101 10.08 16.11 -16.34
C GLY A 101 10.03 14.59 -16.09
N ALA A 102 11.00 14.08 -15.35
CA ALA A 102 11.09 12.66 -15.02
C ALA A 102 9.91 12.17 -14.15
N ALA A 103 9.46 12.98 -13.18
CA ALA A 103 8.32 12.67 -12.34
C ALA A 103 7.03 12.54 -13.16
N ARG A 104 6.77 13.53 -14.06
CA ARG A 104 5.61 13.49 -14.97
C ARG A 104 5.63 12.25 -15.86
N GLN A 105 6.79 11.95 -16.45
CA GLN A 105 6.96 10.78 -17.33
C GLN A 105 6.71 9.45 -16.59
N ALA A 106 7.10 9.39 -15.31
CA ALA A 106 6.92 8.21 -14.47
C ALA A 106 5.51 8.09 -13.86
N GLY A 107 4.62 9.08 -14.05
CA GLY A 107 3.31 9.12 -13.40
C GLY A 107 3.39 9.32 -11.87
N VAL A 108 4.44 9.98 -11.39
CA VAL A 108 4.72 10.25 -9.97
C VAL A 108 4.59 11.75 -9.72
N GLY A 109 3.99 12.14 -8.61
CA GLY A 109 3.97 13.52 -8.15
C GLY A 109 5.32 13.97 -7.60
N LEU A 110 5.54 15.29 -7.54
CA LEU A 110 6.72 15.87 -6.94
C LEU A 110 6.35 16.94 -5.93
N LEU A 111 6.82 16.78 -4.70
CA LEU A 111 6.65 17.72 -3.61
C LEU A 111 7.98 18.44 -3.33
N ALA A 112 7.91 19.77 -3.19
CA ALA A 112 9.01 20.56 -2.67
C ALA A 112 8.78 20.84 -1.18
N VAL A 113 9.73 20.41 -0.34
CA VAL A 113 9.65 20.57 1.11
C VAL A 113 10.57 21.71 1.52
N GLY A 114 10.00 22.76 2.10
CA GLY A 114 10.71 23.84 2.79
C GLY A 114 10.74 23.64 4.30
N SER A 115 11.20 24.63 5.03
CA SER A 115 11.25 24.56 6.51
C SER A 115 9.87 24.41 7.14
N ASN A 116 8.85 25.10 6.63
CA ASN A 116 7.49 25.10 7.15
C ASN A 116 6.44 24.98 6.05
N THR A 117 6.83 24.58 4.86
CA THR A 117 5.92 24.51 3.70
C THR A 117 6.16 23.26 2.90
N VAL A 118 5.08 22.70 2.37
CA VAL A 118 5.12 21.67 1.34
C VAL A 118 4.35 22.22 0.14
N GLU A 119 4.96 22.16 -1.04
CA GLU A 119 4.36 22.62 -2.29
C GLU A 119 4.30 21.46 -3.28
N ILE A 120 3.15 21.28 -3.94
CA ILE A 120 2.97 20.31 -5.00
C ILE A 120 3.46 20.95 -6.31
N LEU A 121 4.58 20.50 -6.82
CA LEU A 121 5.15 20.96 -8.09
C LEU A 121 4.66 20.14 -9.29
N VAL A 122 4.37 18.87 -9.06
CA VAL A 122 3.75 17.96 -10.01
C VAL A 122 2.71 17.17 -9.24
N ASP A 123 1.45 17.25 -9.63
CA ASP A 123 0.41 16.42 -9.05
C ASP A 123 0.48 15.00 -9.58
N ALA A 124 0.28 14.02 -8.70
CA ALA A 124 0.28 12.62 -9.08
C ALA A 124 -1.08 12.23 -9.67
N PRO A 125 -1.12 11.60 -10.84
CA PRO A 125 -2.37 11.05 -11.36
C PRO A 125 -2.86 9.91 -10.48
N THR A 126 -4.17 9.80 -10.30
CA THR A 126 -4.78 8.63 -9.66
C THR A 126 -4.67 7.43 -10.58
N GLN A 127 -4.17 6.32 -10.07
CA GLN A 127 -4.00 5.08 -10.83
C GLN A 127 -4.70 3.92 -10.12
N SER A 128 -5.22 2.98 -10.90
CA SER A 128 -5.69 1.72 -10.34
C SER A 128 -4.49 0.86 -9.93
N THR A 129 -4.50 0.40 -8.69
CA THR A 129 -3.41 -0.43 -8.17
C THR A 129 -3.32 -1.77 -8.91
N SER A 130 -2.12 -2.13 -9.34
CA SER A 130 -1.88 -3.38 -10.08
C SER A 130 -1.89 -4.64 -9.19
N THR A 131 -1.73 -4.48 -7.87
CA THR A 131 -1.61 -5.59 -6.93
C THR A 131 -2.51 -5.40 -5.70
N PRO A 132 -3.79 -5.80 -5.77
CA PRO A 132 -4.76 -5.63 -4.66
C PRO A 132 -4.28 -6.21 -3.32
N ALA A 133 -3.56 -7.33 -3.32
CA ALA A 133 -3.02 -7.92 -2.10
C ALA A 133 -1.96 -7.04 -1.42
N ARG A 134 -1.08 -6.40 -2.21
CA ARG A 134 -0.09 -5.45 -1.67
C ARG A 134 -0.75 -4.19 -1.13
N ARG A 135 -1.78 -3.68 -1.83
CA ARG A 135 -2.57 -2.55 -1.35
C ARG A 135 -3.16 -2.87 0.01
N ARG A 136 -3.80 -4.03 0.17
CA ARG A 136 -4.37 -4.44 1.46
C ARG A 136 -3.34 -4.48 2.58
N ILE A 137 -2.18 -5.11 2.35
CA ILE A 137 -1.10 -5.16 3.34
C ILE A 137 -0.63 -3.74 3.72
N ALA A 138 -0.52 -2.83 2.75
CA ALA A 138 -0.14 -1.45 3.01
C ALA A 138 -1.23 -0.73 3.82
N SER A 139 -2.51 -0.88 3.46
CA SER A 139 -3.65 -0.31 4.17
C SER A 139 -3.73 -0.80 5.63
N GLU A 140 -3.54 -2.09 5.87
CA GLU A 140 -3.52 -2.67 7.21
C GLU A 140 -2.38 -2.08 8.06
N ARG A 141 -1.18 -1.94 7.50
CA ARG A 141 -0.04 -1.33 8.21
C ARG A 141 -0.28 0.15 8.57
N VAL A 142 -0.90 0.92 7.67
CA VAL A 142 -1.26 2.32 7.95
C VAL A 142 -2.29 2.38 9.07
N LEU A 143 -3.29 1.50 9.04
CA LEU A 143 -4.31 1.42 10.08
C LEU A 143 -3.69 1.06 11.43
N GLU A 144 -2.84 0.05 11.51
CA GLU A 144 -2.12 -0.35 12.73
C GLU A 144 -1.29 0.83 13.28
N ALA A 145 -0.48 1.47 12.42
CA ALA A 145 0.33 2.61 12.83
C ALA A 145 -0.51 3.80 13.35
N SER A 146 -1.67 4.04 12.75
CA SER A 146 -2.59 5.10 13.20
C SER A 146 -3.19 4.80 14.57
N MET A 147 -3.53 3.53 14.84
CA MET A 147 -4.06 3.09 16.13
C MET A 147 -3.00 3.18 17.24
N ASP A 148 -1.76 2.81 16.96
CA ASP A 148 -0.66 2.92 17.91
C ASP A 148 -0.31 4.37 18.22
N SER A 149 -0.30 5.24 17.21
CA SER A 149 -0.10 6.68 17.39
C SER A 149 -1.19 7.32 18.28
N SER A 150 -2.44 6.88 18.13
CA SER A 150 -3.55 7.32 18.96
C SER A 150 -3.43 6.86 20.43
N ARG A 151 -2.77 5.74 20.69
CA ARG A 151 -2.50 5.24 22.05
C ARG A 151 -1.34 5.95 22.73
N LEU A 152 -0.37 6.45 21.95
CA LEU A 152 0.84 7.10 22.47
C LEU A 152 0.72 8.62 22.58
N GLY A 153 -0.26 9.24 21.93
CA GLY A 153 -0.39 10.70 21.81
C GLY A 153 -1.75 11.24 22.21
N GLY A 154 -1.93 11.50 23.49
CA GLY A 154 -2.87 12.52 23.95
C GLY A 154 -2.34 13.94 23.70
N SER A 155 -1.82 14.27 22.49
CA SER A 155 -1.41 15.63 22.13
C SER A 155 -1.51 15.84 20.61
N GLN A 156 -2.50 16.65 20.26
CA GLN A 156 -2.71 17.42 19.02
C GLN A 156 -2.09 16.89 17.73
N ALA A 157 -2.96 16.28 16.90
CA ALA A 157 -2.69 16.15 15.48
C ALA A 157 -2.57 17.53 14.82
N PRO A 158 -1.56 17.79 13.98
CA PRO A 158 -1.51 19.02 13.21
C PRO A 158 -2.67 19.01 12.20
N SER A 159 -3.51 20.04 12.26
CA SER A 159 -4.55 20.30 11.26
C SER A 159 -3.88 20.50 9.90
N LEU A 160 -4.01 19.55 9.00
CA LEU A 160 -3.70 19.74 7.59
C LEU A 160 -4.86 20.54 6.98
N ALA A 161 -4.67 21.85 6.89
CA ALA A 161 -5.51 22.70 6.05
C ALA A 161 -5.17 22.40 4.57
N VAL A 162 -6.18 22.00 3.82
CA VAL A 162 -6.19 21.89 2.36
C VAL A 162 -6.26 23.28 1.75
#